data_9375264b9556aead823b333b29459911
#
_entry.id   9375264b9556aead823b333b29459911
#
_cell.length_a   1.000
_cell.length_b   1.000
_cell.length_c   1.000
_cell.angle_alpha   90.00
_cell.angle_beta   90.00
_cell.angle_gamma   90.00
#
_symmetry.space_group_name_H-M   'P 1'
#
loop_
_entity.id
_entity.type
_entity.pdbx_description
1 polymer ?
#
loop_
_entity_poly.entity_id
_entity_poly.type
_entity_poly.pdbx_seq_one_letter_code
_entity_poly.pdbx_strand_id
1 'polypeptide(L)'
;MNANQNGEDLEEKKLLGSGGHAFAKLTEQEEIKASLGVPHIFLGNIGRLNEERFSRYYCNKCRKEHTGSPVISYENLNEKLGEGIILIEEGEYKCRACNNLIALYRRFDNK
;
A
#
# COMPACT_ATOMS: atom_id res chain seq x y z
N MET A 1 1.33 -29.89 -2.13
CA MET A 1 0.90 -29.21 -2.35
C MET A 1 0.98 -28.50 -2.35
N ASN A 2 0.98 -28.23 -2.19
CA ASN A 2 0.78 -27.45 -2.13
C ASN A 2 0.28 -26.55 -2.11
N ALA A 3 0.54 -27.03 -1.52
CA ALA A 3 -0.12 -26.17 -0.81
C ALA A 3 -0.54 -25.00 -1.32
N ASN A 4 0.11 -24.45 -1.45
CA ASN A 4 -0.23 -23.25 -2.06
C ASN A 4 -0.84 -23.49 -3.38
N GLN A 5 -2.05 -23.91 -3.28
CA GLN A 5 -2.82 -24.31 -4.41
C GLN A 5 -2.93 -23.23 -5.44
N ASN A 6 -2.94 -22.01 -4.97
CA ASN A 6 -3.12 -20.88 -5.88
C ASN A 6 -1.83 -20.41 -6.47
N GLY A 7 -0.73 -21.02 -6.05
CA GLY A 7 0.54 -20.59 -6.54
C GLY A 7 0.95 -19.23 -6.07
N GLU A 8 0.27 -18.74 -5.05
CA GLU A 8 0.58 -17.41 -4.56
C GLU A 8 1.46 -17.47 -3.34
N ASP A 9 2.73 -17.31 -3.56
CA ASP A 9 3.68 -17.23 -2.47
C ASP A 9 3.81 -15.79 -2.05
N LEU A 10 3.67 -15.56 -0.76
CA LEU A 10 3.83 -14.22 -0.21
C LEU A 10 5.29 -14.02 0.17
N GLU A 11 5.87 -12.94 -0.32
CA GLU A 11 7.23 -12.56 0.03
C GLU A 11 7.23 -11.17 0.61
N GLU A 12 8.07 -10.98 1.62
CA GLU A 12 8.18 -9.67 2.24
C GLU A 12 8.93 -8.72 1.32
N LYS A 13 8.33 -7.57 1.03
CA LYS A 13 8.89 -6.56 0.16
C LYS A 13 8.90 -5.21 0.86
N LYS A 14 9.87 -4.39 0.51
CA LYS A 14 9.96 -3.04 1.03
C LYS A 14 9.16 -2.12 0.11
N LEU A 15 8.20 -1.42 0.70
CA LEU A 15 7.32 -0.53 -0.04
C LEU A 15 7.60 0.90 0.37
N LEU A 16 7.93 1.74 -0.61
CA LEU A 16 8.30 3.12 -0.34
C LEU A 16 7.08 4.03 -0.35
N GLY A 17 7.06 4.97 0.56
CA GLY A 17 6.04 5.99 0.61
C GLY A 17 6.69 7.36 0.77
N SER A 18 5.88 8.41 0.71
CA SER A 18 6.40 9.77 0.80
C SER A 18 6.93 10.12 2.19
N GLY A 19 6.38 9.50 3.21
CA GLY A 19 6.77 9.80 4.59
C GLY A 19 7.43 8.65 5.33
N GLY A 20 7.86 7.61 4.61
CA GLY A 20 8.51 6.48 5.23
C GLY A 20 8.46 5.28 4.30
N HIS A 21 8.57 4.10 4.89
CA HIS A 21 8.43 2.87 4.12
C HIS A 21 7.86 1.79 5.00
N ALA A 22 7.43 0.71 4.38
CA ALA A 22 6.84 -0.41 5.11
C ALA A 22 7.33 -1.71 4.50
N PHE A 23 7.27 -2.77 5.30
CA PHE A 23 7.57 -4.11 4.84
C PHE A 23 6.29 -4.91 4.91
N ALA A 24 5.86 -5.43 3.78
CA ALA A 24 4.62 -6.17 3.70
C ALA A 24 4.81 -7.39 2.82
N LYS A 25 4.01 -8.41 3.08
CA LYS A 25 4.05 -9.62 2.28
C LYS A 25 3.14 -9.44 1.07
N LEU A 26 3.70 -9.64 -0.11
CA LEU A 26 2.98 -9.43 -1.36
C LEU A 26 3.02 -10.70 -2.20
N THR A 27 1.99 -10.88 -3.02
CA THR A 27 2.04 -11.88 -4.08
C THR A 27 2.85 -11.32 -5.24
N GLU A 28 3.23 -12.21 -6.16
CA GLU A 28 3.96 -11.79 -7.34
C GLU A 28 3.16 -10.78 -8.17
N GLN A 29 1.86 -11.01 -8.28
CA GLN A 29 1.02 -10.11 -9.06
C GLN A 29 0.91 -8.74 -8.43
N GLU A 30 0.85 -8.68 -7.11
CA GLU A 30 0.81 -7.40 -6.41
C GLU A 30 2.12 -6.65 -6.60
N GLU A 31 3.23 -7.36 -6.59
CA GLU A 31 4.52 -6.74 -6.80
C GLU A 31 4.64 -6.15 -8.19
N ILE A 32 4.18 -6.88 -9.20
CA ILE A 32 4.19 -6.40 -10.57
C ILE A 32 3.32 -5.15 -10.69
N LYS A 33 2.14 -5.19 -10.10
CA LYS A 33 1.21 -4.06 -10.16
C LYS A 33 1.82 -2.81 -9.52
N ALA A 34 2.48 -2.99 -8.39
CA ALA A 34 3.07 -1.88 -7.66
C ALA A 34 4.23 -1.25 -8.41
N SER A 35 4.94 -2.04 -9.21
CA SER A 35 6.12 -1.56 -9.91
C SER A 35 5.85 -1.03 -11.30
N LEU A 36 4.60 -1.11 -11.76
CA LEU A 36 4.27 -0.64 -13.10
C LEU A 36 4.56 0.85 -13.27
N GLY A 37 5.38 1.13 -14.27
CA GLY A 37 5.68 2.51 -14.61
C GLY A 37 6.64 3.22 -13.69
N VAL A 38 7.19 2.52 -12.69
CA VAL A 38 8.13 3.14 -11.76
C VAL A 38 9.26 2.17 -11.47
N PRO A 39 10.45 2.69 -11.13
CA PRO A 39 11.59 1.83 -10.84
C PRO A 39 11.55 1.23 -9.45
N HIS A 40 10.67 1.74 -8.59
CA HIS A 40 10.54 1.24 -7.21
C HIS A 40 9.13 0.79 -6.96
N ILE A 41 8.98 -0.06 -5.96
CA ILE A 41 7.66 -0.46 -5.50
C ILE A 41 7.20 0.59 -4.51
N PHE A 42 6.11 1.27 -4.86
CA PHE A 42 5.55 2.31 -4.00
C PHE A 42 4.31 1.80 -3.29
N LEU A 43 4.25 2.10 -2.02
CA LEU A 43 3.12 1.70 -1.19
C LEU A 43 1.80 2.19 -1.79
N GLY A 44 1.80 3.42 -2.29
CA GLY A 44 0.58 4.00 -2.86
C GLY A 44 0.05 3.29 -4.07
N ASN A 45 0.90 2.62 -4.83
CA ASN A 45 0.49 1.95 -6.07
C ASN A 45 -0.25 0.64 -5.81
N ILE A 46 -0.08 0.07 -4.63
CA ILE A 46 -0.70 -1.20 -4.30
C ILE A 46 -2.14 -1.02 -3.84
N GLY A 47 -2.45 0.14 -3.29
CA GLY A 47 -3.76 0.40 -2.75
C GLY A 47 -3.83 0.00 -1.30
N ARG A 48 -5.00 -0.49 -0.87
CA ARG A 48 -5.21 -0.83 0.52
C ARG A 48 -4.88 -2.30 0.78
N LEU A 49 -3.92 -2.51 1.66
CA LEU A 49 -3.55 -3.85 2.10
C LEU A 49 -4.12 -4.10 3.49
N ASN A 50 -4.40 -5.36 3.79
CA ASN A 50 -4.80 -5.74 5.14
C ASN A 50 -3.66 -5.50 6.10
N GLU A 51 -4.00 -5.08 7.31
CA GLU A 51 -2.99 -4.79 8.33
C GLU A 51 -2.09 -5.98 8.60
N GLU A 52 -2.63 -7.17 8.58
CA GLU A 52 -1.85 -8.36 8.89
C GLU A 52 -0.79 -8.69 7.84
N ARG A 53 -0.85 -8.02 6.69
CA ARG A 53 0.16 -8.20 5.65
C ARG A 53 1.46 -7.48 6.00
N PHE A 54 1.42 -6.50 6.89
CA PHE A 54 2.58 -5.70 7.27
C PHE A 54 3.31 -6.33 8.46
N SER A 55 4.64 -6.41 8.36
CA SER A 55 5.45 -6.87 9.48
C SER A 55 6.00 -5.71 10.29
N ARG A 56 6.35 -4.62 9.61
CA ARG A 56 6.87 -3.43 10.27
C ARG A 56 6.86 -2.26 9.32
N TYR A 57 7.06 -1.07 9.84
CA TYR A 57 7.16 0.12 9.01
C TYR A 57 8.09 1.14 9.65
N TYR A 58 8.64 2.04 8.84
CA TYR A 58 9.53 3.09 9.28
C TYR A 58 8.88 4.45 9.02
N CYS A 59 8.93 5.32 10.03
CA CYS A 59 8.36 6.67 9.93
C CYS A 59 9.50 7.68 9.84
N ASN A 60 9.51 8.49 8.79
CA ASN A 60 10.55 9.49 8.62
C ASN A 60 10.51 10.56 9.69
N LYS A 61 9.33 10.84 10.24
CA LYS A 61 9.20 11.86 11.28
C LYS A 61 9.68 11.37 12.62
N CYS A 62 9.27 10.17 13.01
CA CYS A 62 9.73 9.55 14.25
C CYS A 62 11.19 9.14 14.18
N ARG A 63 11.63 8.81 12.98
CA ARG A 63 12.97 8.28 12.71
C ARG A 63 13.20 6.97 13.43
N LYS A 64 12.19 6.11 13.42
CA LYS A 64 12.34 4.78 13.97
C LYS A 64 11.36 3.82 13.35
N GLU A 65 11.67 2.55 13.51
CA GLU A 65 10.87 1.48 12.99
C GLU A 65 9.83 1.06 14.02
N HIS A 66 8.64 0.75 13.53
CA HIS A 66 7.55 0.27 14.38
C HIS A 66 7.12 -1.10 13.89
N THR A 67 6.86 -1.99 14.82
CA THR A 67 6.39 -3.33 14.49
C THR A 67 4.93 -3.26 14.10
N GLY A 68 4.56 -4.06 13.09
CA GLY A 68 3.18 -4.15 12.68
C GLY A 68 2.84 -3.21 11.55
N SER A 69 1.57 -2.87 11.44
CA SER A 69 1.05 -2.08 10.34
C SER A 69 0.92 -0.60 10.71
N PRO A 70 1.14 0.30 9.74
CA PRO A 70 0.70 1.68 9.95
C PRO A 70 -0.82 1.69 10.04
N VAL A 71 -1.36 2.79 10.52
CA VAL A 71 -2.80 2.97 10.59
C VAL A 71 -3.32 3.24 9.18
N ILE A 72 -4.34 2.50 8.77
CA ILE A 72 -4.91 2.63 7.43
C ILE A 72 -6.28 3.24 7.54
N SER A 73 -6.50 4.35 6.83
CA SER A 73 -7.82 4.96 6.76
C SER A 73 -8.14 5.23 5.30
N TYR A 74 -9.41 5.19 4.95
CA TYR A 74 -9.81 5.34 3.56
C TYR A 74 -11.22 5.89 3.43
N GLU A 75 -11.52 6.39 2.23
CA GLU A 75 -12.86 6.86 1.87
C GLU A 75 -13.23 6.32 0.51
N ASN A 76 -14.50 6.01 0.35
CA ASN A 76 -15.06 5.65 -0.96
C ASN A 76 -15.66 6.91 -1.57
N LEU A 77 -15.14 7.35 -2.70
CA LEU A 77 -15.48 8.65 -3.23
C LEU A 77 -16.41 8.61 -4.44
N ASN A 78 -16.20 7.69 -5.36
CA ASN A 78 -16.97 7.63 -6.61
C ASN A 78 -17.01 8.97 -7.32
N GLU A 79 -15.88 9.61 -7.39
CA GLU A 79 -15.78 10.95 -7.97
C GLU A 79 -15.36 10.85 -9.43
N LYS A 80 -16.17 11.45 -10.30
CA LYS A 80 -15.83 11.46 -11.73
C LYS A 80 -14.79 12.51 -12.01
N LEU A 81 -13.68 12.06 -12.61
CA LEU A 81 -12.59 12.97 -12.96
C LEU A 81 -12.63 13.36 -14.41
N GLY A 82 -13.50 12.73 -15.23
CA GLY A 82 -13.62 13.02 -16.64
C GLY A 82 -13.18 11.85 -17.50
N GLU A 83 -13.58 11.87 -18.77
CA GLU A 83 -13.13 10.87 -19.74
C GLU A 83 -13.28 9.43 -19.27
N GLY A 84 -14.31 9.15 -18.50
CA GLY A 84 -14.55 7.79 -18.08
C GLY A 84 -13.73 7.32 -16.90
N ILE A 85 -13.00 8.22 -16.28
CA ILE A 85 -12.18 7.86 -15.13
C ILE A 85 -12.90 8.26 -13.86
N ILE A 86 -13.01 7.31 -12.93
CA ILE A 86 -13.67 7.53 -11.66
C ILE A 86 -12.70 7.22 -10.53
N LEU A 87 -12.53 8.15 -9.61
CA LEU A 87 -11.75 7.91 -8.39
C LEU A 87 -12.68 7.24 -7.40
N ILE A 88 -12.46 5.96 -7.13
CA ILE A 88 -13.38 5.18 -6.30
C ILE A 88 -12.95 5.09 -4.85
N GLU A 89 -11.67 5.18 -4.59
CA GLU A 89 -11.18 5.07 -3.22
C GLU A 89 -9.89 5.85 -3.04
N GLU A 90 -9.78 6.52 -1.91
CA GLU A 90 -8.55 7.20 -1.53
C GLU A 90 -8.24 6.84 -0.10
N GLY A 91 -6.98 6.58 0.20
CA GLY A 91 -6.62 6.20 1.55
C GLY A 91 -5.25 6.66 1.95
N GLU A 92 -4.97 6.49 3.25
CA GLU A 92 -3.73 6.95 3.85
C GLU A 92 -3.18 5.88 4.78
N TYR A 93 -1.86 5.79 4.78
CA TYR A 93 -1.12 4.97 5.75
C TYR A 93 -0.40 5.93 6.67
N LYS A 94 -0.70 5.88 7.96
CA LYS A 94 -0.15 6.85 8.91
C LYS A 94 0.57 6.16 10.05
N CYS A 95 1.56 6.84 10.60
CA CYS A 95 2.30 6.34 11.75
C CYS A 95 1.39 6.28 12.96
N ARG A 96 1.42 5.16 13.68
CA ARG A 96 0.61 5.01 14.89
C ARG A 96 1.04 5.96 16.00
N ALA A 97 2.33 6.28 16.03
CA ALA A 97 2.87 7.06 17.14
C ALA A 97 2.70 8.56 16.96
N CYS A 98 2.92 9.07 15.74
CA CYS A 98 2.92 10.50 15.53
C CYS A 98 1.97 10.97 14.45
N ASN A 99 1.21 10.03 13.87
CA ASN A 99 0.20 10.36 12.86
C ASN A 99 0.78 10.93 11.57
N ASN A 100 2.08 10.79 11.36
CA ASN A 100 2.70 11.23 10.13
C ASN A 100 2.20 10.39 8.95
N LEU A 101 1.95 11.03 7.82
CA LEU A 101 1.51 10.34 6.62
C LEU A 101 2.70 9.56 6.04
N ILE A 102 2.61 8.23 6.06
CA ILE A 102 3.64 7.39 5.47
C ILE A 102 3.45 7.31 3.98
N ALA A 103 2.22 7.11 3.54
CA ALA A 103 1.92 7.02 2.11
C ALA A 103 0.45 7.29 1.86
N LEU A 104 0.17 7.72 0.64
CA LEU A 104 -1.18 8.00 0.18
C LEU A 104 -1.44 7.09 -1.01
N TYR A 105 -2.66 6.58 -1.12
CA TYR A 105 -3.02 5.79 -2.28
C TYR A 105 -4.35 6.23 -2.85
N ARG A 106 -4.54 5.93 -4.16
CA ARG A 106 -5.79 6.19 -4.85
C ARG A 106 -6.10 5.02 -5.76
N ARG A 107 -7.37 4.65 -5.80
CA ARG A 107 -7.84 3.63 -6.71
C ARG A 107 -8.80 4.25 -7.70
N PHE A 108 -8.57 3.93 -8.98
CA PHE A 108 -9.38 4.46 -10.06
C PHE A 108 -10.08 3.33 -10.80
N ASP A 109 -11.17 3.67 -11.45
CA ASP A 109 -11.87 2.74 -12.32
C ASP A 109 -12.12 3.43 -13.64
N ASN A 110 -12.21 2.63 -14.69
CA ASN A 110 -12.51 3.14 -16.03
C ASN A 110 -13.89 2.68 -16.43
N LYS A 111 -14.67 3.59 -16.99
CA LYS A 111 -16.00 3.24 -17.47
C LYS A 111 -16.07 3.29 -18.97
#